data_3d7329336a99baa548b3557c724ea827
#
_entry.id   3d7329336a99baa548b3557c724ea827
#
_cell.length_a   1.000
_cell.length_b   1.000
_cell.length_c   1.000
_cell.angle_alpha   90.00
_cell.angle_beta   90.00
_cell.angle_gamma   90.00
#
_symmetry.space_group_name_H-M   'P 1'
#
loop_
_entity.id
_entity.type
_entity.pdbx_description
1 polymer ?
#
loop_
_entity_poly.entity_id
_entity_poly.type
_entity_poly.pdbx_seq_one_letter_code
_entity_poly.pdbx_strand_id
1 'polypeptide(L)'
;TSADVLVCLGTDEPNKLYINRWIYGQQYQKILNSWFTFTINENRSIKNVDFIGSDLFLVIEEANGITLEKIPFENQFTEANATFEYRLDHKVTEATTGVSVDFNPSTHISTFTVPYKLRANMNIVGRFLGSGETSTFVNAQGTTTTLKPGQIISTTNSTDGSTSTITATGDFRNSKFIIGEPYEMHYRFSQQRLTAGSGGQAGGEFLSGRLQLHHFYIKFEDTGFFKVEVTPDSRDTSTHNFTGVLLGTGSSTIGTVNLESGFFKVPVMSRADRVNIDVKNNTFLPTTLASAEYEAMFHMRSRRI
;
A
#
# COMPACT_ATOMS: atom_id res chain seq x y z
N THR A 1 16.00 19.89 3.06
CA THR A 1 16.09 18.94 1.92
C THR A 1 15.02 19.30 0.92
N SER A 2 15.39 19.60 -0.32
CA SER A 2 14.45 19.77 -1.43
C SER A 2 14.25 18.42 -2.12
N ALA A 3 13.04 18.17 -2.56
CA ALA A 3 12.72 16.99 -3.35
C ALA A 3 12.12 17.45 -4.68
N ASP A 4 12.62 16.91 -5.78
CA ASP A 4 12.06 17.15 -7.10
C ASP A 4 11.40 15.86 -7.61
N VAL A 5 10.36 16.03 -8.41
CA VAL A 5 9.57 14.94 -8.98
C VAL A 5 9.43 15.15 -10.48
N LEU A 6 9.72 14.11 -11.26
CA LEU A 6 9.43 14.03 -12.69
C LEU A 6 8.37 12.96 -12.92
N VAL A 7 7.32 13.32 -13.65
CA VAL A 7 6.26 12.38 -14.02
C VAL A 7 6.25 12.21 -15.53
N CYS A 8 6.27 10.95 -15.98
CA CYS A 8 6.19 10.60 -17.40
C CYS A 8 4.97 9.71 -17.63
N LEU A 9 4.24 10.01 -18.71
CA LEU A 9 3.16 9.15 -19.20
C LEU A 9 3.76 7.95 -19.95
N GLY A 10 3.20 6.76 -19.69
CA GLY A 10 3.52 5.57 -20.48
C GLY A 10 2.89 5.65 -21.87
N THR A 11 3.69 5.55 -22.91
CA THR A 11 3.19 5.58 -24.30
C THR A 11 2.48 4.28 -24.69
N ASP A 12 3.01 3.15 -24.26
CA ASP A 12 2.49 1.82 -24.55
C ASP A 12 1.53 1.29 -23.47
N GLU A 13 1.54 1.92 -22.30
CA GLU A 13 0.71 1.59 -21.15
C GLU A 13 -0.05 2.85 -20.69
N PRO A 14 -1.16 3.21 -21.34
CA PRO A 14 -1.84 4.49 -21.11
C PRO A 14 -2.47 4.64 -19.73
N ASN A 15 -2.55 3.56 -18.97
CA ASN A 15 -3.01 3.52 -17.59
C ASN A 15 -1.87 3.63 -16.55
N LYS A 16 -0.63 3.90 -16.99
CA LYS A 16 0.55 3.89 -16.13
C LYS A 16 1.32 5.20 -16.16
N LEU A 17 1.74 5.65 -15.00
CA LEU A 17 2.71 6.74 -14.80
C LEU A 17 4.04 6.17 -14.35
N TYR A 18 5.12 6.74 -14.87
CA TYR A 18 6.47 6.54 -14.38
C TYR A 18 6.89 7.80 -13.64
N ILE A 19 7.20 7.64 -12.36
CA ILE A 19 7.51 8.75 -11.47
C ILE A 19 8.94 8.58 -10.98
N ASN A 20 9.77 9.59 -11.25
CA ASN A 20 11.10 9.70 -10.68
C ASN A 20 11.08 10.71 -9.54
N ARG A 21 11.60 10.33 -8.41
CA ARG A 21 11.78 11.22 -7.27
C ARG A 21 13.25 11.25 -6.89
N TRP A 22 13.79 12.46 -6.75
CA TRP A 22 15.14 12.63 -6.21
C TRP A 22 15.14 13.64 -5.07
N ILE A 23 16.02 13.37 -4.10
CA ILE A 23 16.19 14.20 -2.90
C ILE A 23 17.63 14.67 -2.87
N TYR A 24 17.80 15.96 -2.66
CA TYR A 24 19.12 16.56 -2.49
C TYR A 24 19.44 16.71 -0.99
N GLY A 25 20.66 16.32 -0.63
CA GLY A 25 21.26 16.60 0.68
C GLY A 25 21.98 17.94 0.73
N GLN A 26 22.77 18.11 1.77
CA GLN A 26 23.69 19.23 1.86
C GLN A 26 24.68 19.18 0.67
N GLN A 27 25.04 20.34 0.13
CA GLN A 27 25.94 20.50 -1.03
C GLN A 27 25.38 19.98 -2.36
N TYR A 28 24.06 19.95 -2.53
CA TYR A 28 23.40 19.49 -3.77
C TYR A 28 23.75 18.06 -4.21
N GLN A 29 24.24 17.22 -3.32
CA GLN A 29 24.43 15.81 -3.62
C GLN A 29 23.09 15.10 -3.64
N LYS A 30 22.81 14.31 -4.69
CA LYS A 30 21.61 13.47 -4.75
C LYS A 30 21.75 12.35 -3.73
N ILE A 31 20.91 12.37 -2.69
CA ILE A 31 20.85 11.32 -1.67
C ILE A 31 19.96 10.17 -2.13
N LEU A 32 18.87 10.49 -2.82
CA LEU A 32 17.92 9.55 -3.35
C LEU A 32 17.65 9.88 -4.82
N ASN A 33 17.62 8.86 -5.65
CA ASN A 33 17.13 8.92 -7.02
C ASN A 33 16.44 7.57 -7.33
N SER A 34 15.14 7.56 -7.35
CA SER A 34 14.37 6.32 -7.52
C SER A 34 13.22 6.51 -8.50
N TRP A 35 12.96 5.47 -9.28
CA TRP A 35 11.79 5.36 -10.13
C TRP A 35 10.76 4.45 -9.47
N PHE A 36 9.51 4.84 -9.56
CA PHE A 36 8.38 3.99 -9.23
C PHE A 36 7.27 4.19 -10.25
N THR A 37 6.34 3.26 -10.28
CA THR A 37 5.19 3.30 -11.18
C THR A 37 3.91 3.45 -10.38
N PHE A 38 2.98 4.22 -10.92
CA PHE A 38 1.61 4.31 -10.45
C PHE A 38 0.70 3.82 -11.58
N THR A 39 -0.14 2.82 -11.29
CA THR A 39 -1.01 2.20 -12.30
C THR A 39 -2.45 2.35 -11.86
N ILE A 40 -3.28 2.89 -12.74
CA ILE A 40 -4.73 2.93 -12.56
C ILE A 40 -5.38 1.71 -13.21
N ASN A 41 -6.67 1.51 -12.97
CA ASN A 41 -7.43 0.39 -13.54
C ASN A 41 -7.25 0.30 -15.07
N GLU A 42 -7.13 -0.93 -15.61
CA GLU A 42 -6.80 -1.22 -17.02
C GLU A 42 -7.75 -0.59 -18.05
N ASN A 43 -9.01 -0.35 -17.68
CA ASN A 43 -10.02 0.25 -18.57
C ASN A 43 -10.02 1.78 -18.57
N ARG A 44 -8.97 2.39 -18.02
CA ARG A 44 -8.82 3.85 -17.89
C ARG A 44 -7.51 4.29 -18.55
N SER A 45 -7.51 5.47 -19.15
CA SER A 45 -6.35 6.02 -19.84
C SER A 45 -6.00 7.41 -19.34
N ILE A 46 -4.77 7.59 -18.89
CA ILE A 46 -4.26 8.90 -18.46
C ILE A 46 -3.92 9.70 -19.70
N LYS A 47 -4.61 10.82 -19.90
CA LYS A 47 -4.43 11.69 -21.09
C LYS A 47 -3.51 12.85 -20.81
N ASN A 48 -3.53 13.36 -19.60
CA ASN A 48 -2.67 14.47 -19.22
C ASN A 48 -2.37 14.44 -17.72
N VAL A 49 -1.25 15.02 -17.35
CA VAL A 49 -0.81 15.19 -15.96
C VAL A 49 -0.25 16.59 -15.80
N ASP A 50 -0.52 17.21 -14.67
CA ASP A 50 0.03 18.52 -14.32
C ASP A 50 0.14 18.68 -12.81
N PHE A 51 1.06 19.53 -12.36
CA PHE A 51 1.22 19.85 -10.94
C PHE A 51 0.58 21.20 -10.62
N ILE A 52 -0.20 21.22 -9.54
CA ILE A 52 -0.66 22.47 -8.91
C ILE A 52 -0.19 22.44 -7.46
N GLY A 53 0.86 23.20 -7.16
CA GLY A 53 1.55 23.12 -5.87
C GLY A 53 2.26 21.77 -5.69
N SER A 54 1.96 21.07 -4.60
CA SER A 54 2.48 19.72 -4.30
C SER A 54 1.56 18.59 -4.78
N ASP A 55 0.41 18.92 -5.37
CA ASP A 55 -0.56 17.94 -5.82
C ASP A 55 -0.41 17.65 -7.31
N LEU A 56 -0.43 16.38 -7.70
CA LEU A 56 -0.47 15.93 -9.09
C LEU A 56 -1.93 15.76 -9.52
N PHE A 57 -2.31 16.42 -10.60
CA PHE A 57 -3.63 16.28 -11.21
C PHE A 57 -3.54 15.40 -12.45
N LEU A 58 -4.47 14.46 -12.57
CA LEU A 58 -4.59 13.52 -13.67
C LEU A 58 -5.88 13.77 -14.42
N VAL A 59 -5.79 13.92 -15.74
CA VAL A 59 -6.95 13.88 -16.64
C VAL A 59 -7.06 12.46 -17.16
N ILE A 60 -8.11 11.77 -16.81
CA ILE A 60 -8.30 10.35 -17.11
C ILE A 60 -9.53 10.19 -17.99
N GLU A 61 -9.34 9.51 -19.14
CA GLU A 61 -10.43 9.10 -20.02
C GLU A 61 -10.95 7.73 -19.62
N GLU A 62 -12.24 7.60 -19.56
CA GLU A 62 -12.99 6.40 -19.24
C GLU A 62 -14.05 6.15 -20.32
N ALA A 63 -14.65 4.95 -20.32
CA ALA A 63 -15.70 4.59 -21.28
C ALA A 63 -16.88 5.58 -21.31
N ASN A 64 -17.16 6.27 -20.20
CA ASN A 64 -18.32 7.15 -20.03
C ASN A 64 -17.94 8.63 -19.93
N GLY A 65 -16.69 9.01 -20.17
CA GLY A 65 -16.28 10.41 -20.12
C GLY A 65 -14.87 10.65 -19.62
N ILE A 66 -14.61 11.87 -19.17
CA ILE A 66 -13.33 12.31 -18.64
C ILE A 66 -13.50 12.63 -17.16
N THR A 67 -12.57 12.15 -16.34
CA THR A 67 -12.49 12.46 -14.90
C THR A 67 -11.21 13.21 -14.59
N LEU A 68 -11.28 14.09 -13.60
CA LEU A 68 -10.11 14.78 -13.03
C LEU A 68 -9.84 14.20 -11.65
N GLU A 69 -8.67 13.62 -11.46
CA GLU A 69 -8.24 13.05 -10.18
C GLU A 69 -7.02 13.77 -9.63
N LYS A 70 -6.86 13.74 -8.32
CA LYS A 70 -5.78 14.39 -7.60
C LYS A 70 -5.01 13.38 -6.75
N ILE A 71 -3.68 13.38 -6.89
CA ILE A 71 -2.76 12.61 -6.04
C ILE A 71 -1.95 13.60 -5.18
N PRO A 72 -2.17 13.67 -3.87
CA PRO A 72 -1.34 14.46 -2.98
C PRO A 72 0.01 13.77 -2.78
N PHE A 73 1.12 14.48 -2.98
CA PHE A 73 2.47 13.96 -2.71
C PHE A 73 2.93 14.21 -1.26
N GLU A 74 2.21 15.05 -0.52
CA GLU A 74 2.45 15.27 0.90
C GLU A 74 1.53 14.38 1.73
N ASN A 75 2.10 13.73 2.74
CA ASN A 75 1.31 12.98 3.71
C ASN A 75 0.45 13.96 4.53
N GLN A 76 -0.83 13.94 4.30
CA GLN A 76 -1.79 14.71 5.08
C GLN A 76 -2.60 13.74 5.93
N PHE A 77 -2.32 13.69 7.24
CA PHE A 77 -3.23 13.12 8.20
C PHE A 77 -4.46 14.04 8.29
N THR A 78 -5.54 13.65 7.64
CA THR A 78 -6.76 14.46 7.58
C THR A 78 -7.72 14.17 8.73
N GLU A 79 -7.46 13.14 9.52
CA GLU A 79 -8.35 12.69 10.58
C GLU A 79 -7.83 13.09 11.96
N ALA A 80 -8.74 13.59 12.80
CA ALA A 80 -8.45 13.85 14.19
C ALA A 80 -8.10 12.55 14.92
N ASN A 81 -7.08 12.60 15.78
CA ASN A 81 -6.59 11.45 16.57
C ASN A 81 -6.13 10.23 15.76
N ALA A 82 -5.85 10.38 14.47
CA ALA A 82 -5.32 9.29 13.66
C ALA A 82 -3.91 8.91 14.12
N THR A 83 -3.69 7.62 14.36
CA THR A 83 -2.37 7.06 14.66
C THR A 83 -1.66 6.57 13.40
N PHE A 84 -2.38 6.39 12.30
CA PHE A 84 -1.87 6.05 10.98
C PHE A 84 -2.81 6.55 9.89
N GLU A 85 -2.31 6.61 8.65
CA GLU A 85 -3.11 6.91 7.47
C GLU A 85 -3.64 5.62 6.84
N TYR A 86 -4.96 5.60 6.54
CA TYR A 86 -5.56 4.51 5.75
C TYR A 86 -5.07 4.57 4.30
N ARG A 87 -4.42 3.51 3.85
CA ARG A 87 -3.87 3.39 2.49
C ARG A 87 -4.94 2.86 1.53
N LEU A 88 -5.80 3.76 1.09
CA LEU A 88 -6.90 3.51 0.15
C LEU A 88 -6.92 4.63 -0.89
N ASP A 89 -7.26 4.29 -2.12
CA ASP A 89 -7.52 5.26 -3.17
C ASP A 89 -8.98 5.72 -3.16
N HIS A 90 -9.29 6.87 -3.75
CA HIS A 90 -10.64 7.45 -3.82
C HIS A 90 -11.34 7.54 -2.45
N LYS A 91 -10.60 7.89 -1.41
CA LYS A 91 -11.11 7.95 -0.03
C LYS A 91 -12.24 8.95 0.12
N VAL A 92 -13.35 8.49 0.71
CA VAL A 92 -14.47 9.32 1.15
C VAL A 92 -14.90 8.89 2.56
N THR A 93 -15.48 9.83 3.31
CA THR A 93 -16.02 9.59 4.66
C THR A 93 -17.52 9.83 4.66
N GLU A 94 -18.19 9.47 5.76
CA GLU A 94 -19.62 9.77 5.94
C GLU A 94 -19.95 11.27 5.86
N ALA A 95 -18.97 12.15 6.09
CA ALA A 95 -19.11 13.60 6.01
C ALA A 95 -18.88 14.16 4.61
N THR A 96 -18.42 13.34 3.66
CA THR A 96 -18.14 13.78 2.28
C THR A 96 -19.47 14.04 1.55
N THR A 97 -19.56 15.17 0.84
CA THR A 97 -20.73 15.51 0.04
C THR A 97 -21.00 14.43 -1.01
N GLY A 98 -22.24 13.93 -1.08
CA GLY A 98 -22.64 12.86 -1.98
C GLY A 98 -22.46 11.44 -1.42
N VAL A 99 -21.98 11.31 -0.18
CA VAL A 99 -22.02 10.04 0.56
C VAL A 99 -23.30 9.97 1.38
N SER A 100 -24.03 8.86 1.28
CA SER A 100 -25.20 8.57 2.12
C SER A 100 -25.24 7.10 2.51
N VAL A 101 -25.96 6.81 3.58
CA VAL A 101 -26.21 5.43 4.05
C VAL A 101 -27.71 5.26 4.26
N ASP A 102 -28.32 4.37 3.47
CA ASP A 102 -29.72 3.99 3.59
C ASP A 102 -29.81 2.58 4.13
N PHE A 103 -30.74 2.33 5.06
CA PHE A 103 -30.95 1.02 5.66
C PHE A 103 -32.35 0.48 5.35
N ASN A 104 -32.39 -0.75 4.85
CA ASN A 104 -33.64 -1.48 4.64
C ASN A 104 -33.88 -2.46 5.79
N PRO A 105 -34.88 -2.20 6.67
CA PRO A 105 -35.14 -3.05 7.83
C PRO A 105 -35.71 -4.44 7.46
N SER A 106 -36.27 -4.61 6.27
CA SER A 106 -36.81 -5.92 5.83
C SER A 106 -35.74 -6.89 5.40
N THR A 107 -34.63 -6.39 4.84
CA THR A 107 -33.50 -7.19 4.36
C THR A 107 -32.30 -7.13 5.29
N HIS A 108 -32.31 -6.25 6.30
CA HIS A 108 -31.19 -5.92 7.18
C HIS A 108 -29.92 -5.49 6.42
N ILE A 109 -30.10 -4.81 5.27
CA ILE A 109 -28.99 -4.36 4.43
C ILE A 109 -28.92 -2.83 4.45
N SER A 110 -27.72 -2.31 4.69
CA SER A 110 -27.36 -0.92 4.42
C SER A 110 -26.80 -0.77 3.02
N THR A 111 -27.23 0.29 2.32
CA THR A 111 -26.71 0.72 1.03
C THR A 111 -25.94 2.02 1.22
N PHE A 112 -24.64 1.97 0.95
CA PHE A 112 -23.77 3.13 0.95
C PHE A 112 -23.71 3.69 -0.47
N THR A 113 -23.98 4.96 -0.64
CA THR A 113 -23.81 5.67 -1.92
C THR A 113 -22.56 6.52 -1.85
N VAL A 114 -21.75 6.49 -2.92
CA VAL A 114 -20.53 7.31 -3.06
C VAL A 114 -20.65 8.24 -4.27
N PRO A 115 -19.91 9.38 -4.31
CA PRO A 115 -20.06 10.37 -5.36
C PRO A 115 -19.41 9.99 -6.71
N TYR A 116 -18.92 8.76 -6.86
CA TYR A 116 -18.26 8.26 -8.07
C TYR A 116 -18.73 6.85 -8.43
N LYS A 117 -18.40 6.40 -9.65
CA LYS A 117 -18.73 5.04 -10.11
C LYS A 117 -17.70 4.04 -9.63
N LEU A 118 -18.16 2.88 -9.18
CA LEU A 118 -17.32 1.83 -8.61
C LEU A 118 -16.70 0.96 -9.71
N ARG A 119 -15.39 0.82 -9.69
CA ARG A 119 -14.61 0.04 -10.65
C ARG A 119 -13.80 -1.08 -10.00
N ALA A 120 -13.78 -1.11 -8.67
CA ALA A 120 -13.12 -2.11 -7.87
C ALA A 120 -13.96 -2.46 -6.64
N ASN A 121 -13.60 -3.54 -5.98
CA ASN A 121 -14.15 -3.87 -4.68
C ASN A 121 -13.67 -2.83 -3.66
N MET A 122 -14.62 -2.18 -3.00
CA MET A 122 -14.34 -1.13 -2.04
C MET A 122 -14.21 -1.69 -0.64
N ASN A 123 -13.32 -1.13 0.14
CA ASN A 123 -13.25 -1.37 1.57
C ASN A 123 -13.99 -0.27 2.32
N ILE A 124 -14.84 -0.67 3.27
CA ILE A 124 -15.40 0.24 4.26
C ILE A 124 -14.75 -0.10 5.59
N VAL A 125 -14.11 0.90 6.20
CA VAL A 125 -13.31 0.72 7.43
C VAL A 125 -13.74 1.75 8.46
N GLY A 126 -13.88 1.34 9.72
CA GLY A 126 -14.13 2.28 10.82
C GLY A 126 -13.00 3.31 10.92
N ARG A 127 -13.34 4.61 10.95
CA ARG A 127 -12.33 5.68 11.05
C ARG A 127 -11.97 6.03 12.49
N PHE A 128 -10.89 6.78 12.66
CA PHE A 128 -10.56 7.41 13.94
C PHE A 128 -11.62 8.43 14.30
N LEU A 129 -11.92 8.53 15.60
CA LEU A 129 -12.98 9.37 16.12
C LEU A 129 -12.41 10.66 16.74
N GLY A 130 -13.03 11.78 16.43
CA GLY A 130 -12.78 13.04 17.12
C GLY A 130 -13.27 13.00 18.58
N SER A 131 -12.92 14.03 19.34
CA SER A 131 -13.38 14.15 20.72
C SER A 131 -14.93 14.24 20.78
N GLY A 132 -15.54 13.32 21.55
CA GLY A 132 -16.99 13.25 21.72
C GLY A 132 -17.75 12.54 20.58
N GLU A 133 -17.08 12.05 19.56
CA GLU A 133 -17.72 11.24 18.52
C GLU A 133 -17.93 9.79 18.99
N THR A 134 -19.01 9.19 18.54
CA THR A 134 -19.31 7.76 18.72
C THR A 134 -19.58 7.13 17.35
N SER A 135 -19.22 5.88 17.20
CA SER A 135 -19.47 5.10 16.01
C SER A 135 -20.08 3.77 16.37
N THR A 136 -21.33 3.55 15.97
CA THR A 136 -22.06 2.32 16.30
C THR A 136 -22.82 1.81 15.07
N PHE A 137 -23.01 0.51 15.03
CA PHE A 137 -23.88 -0.15 14.04
C PHE A 137 -24.75 -1.21 14.72
N VAL A 138 -25.85 -1.58 14.09
CA VAL A 138 -26.70 -2.69 14.53
C VAL A 138 -26.46 -3.86 13.59
N ASN A 139 -25.99 -4.98 14.13
CA ASN A 139 -25.74 -6.19 13.35
C ASN A 139 -27.06 -6.86 12.89
N ALA A 140 -26.97 -7.90 12.06
CA ALA A 140 -28.14 -8.63 11.55
C ALA A 140 -29.00 -9.28 12.66
N GLN A 141 -28.43 -9.49 13.84
CA GLN A 141 -29.14 -10.05 15.02
C GLN A 141 -29.82 -8.95 15.87
N GLY A 142 -29.78 -7.70 15.43
CA GLY A 142 -30.37 -6.57 16.16
C GLY A 142 -29.54 -6.06 17.35
N THR A 143 -28.28 -6.49 17.48
CA THR A 143 -27.39 -6.04 18.55
C THR A 143 -26.60 -4.81 18.14
N THR A 144 -26.66 -3.76 18.97
CA THR A 144 -25.82 -2.57 18.78
C THR A 144 -24.38 -2.85 19.18
N THR A 145 -23.45 -2.56 18.30
CA THR A 145 -22.02 -2.78 18.48
C THR A 145 -21.25 -1.52 18.09
N THR A 146 -20.13 -1.26 18.77
CA THR A 146 -19.22 -0.16 18.39
C THR A 146 -18.40 -0.56 17.18
N LEU A 147 -18.38 0.31 16.15
CA LEU A 147 -17.45 0.18 15.04
C LEU A 147 -16.11 0.82 15.43
N LYS A 148 -15.07 0.00 15.55
CA LYS A 148 -13.75 0.45 15.98
C LYS A 148 -12.91 0.96 14.80
N PRO A 149 -11.96 1.89 15.02
CA PRO A 149 -10.99 2.29 14.01
C PRO A 149 -10.22 1.09 13.46
N GLY A 150 -10.15 1.00 12.11
CA GLY A 150 -9.51 -0.13 11.43
C GLY A 150 -10.34 -1.41 11.32
N GLN A 151 -11.56 -1.44 11.86
CA GLN A 151 -12.47 -2.57 11.67
C GLN A 151 -13.08 -2.53 10.27
N ILE A 152 -12.87 -3.59 9.49
CA ILE A 152 -13.44 -3.74 8.14
C ILE A 152 -14.90 -4.18 8.23
N ILE A 153 -15.75 -3.54 7.43
CA ILE A 153 -17.13 -3.97 7.18
C ILE A 153 -17.13 -4.84 5.92
N SER A 154 -17.68 -6.05 6.01
CA SER A 154 -17.84 -6.93 4.84
C SER A 154 -18.86 -6.34 3.87
N THR A 155 -18.46 -6.14 2.63
CA THR A 155 -19.24 -5.43 1.61
C THR A 155 -19.39 -6.23 0.34
N THR A 156 -20.39 -5.84 -0.45
CA THR A 156 -20.59 -6.32 -1.82
C THR A 156 -20.91 -5.14 -2.72
N ASN A 157 -20.22 -5.03 -3.85
CA ASN A 157 -20.51 -4.03 -4.89
C ASN A 157 -20.23 -4.58 -6.29
N SER A 158 -20.86 -3.98 -7.30
CA SER A 158 -20.49 -4.21 -8.70
C SER A 158 -19.25 -3.40 -9.05
N THR A 159 -18.37 -3.97 -9.87
CA THR A 159 -17.08 -3.39 -10.28
C THR A 159 -17.07 -2.94 -11.74
N ASP A 160 -18.23 -2.95 -12.42
CA ASP A 160 -18.37 -2.67 -13.86
C ASP A 160 -18.44 -1.16 -14.20
N GLY A 161 -18.36 -0.29 -13.20
CA GLY A 161 -18.49 1.15 -13.37
C GLY A 161 -19.91 1.65 -13.63
N SER A 162 -20.92 0.79 -13.46
CA SER A 162 -22.33 1.16 -13.68
C SER A 162 -22.98 1.79 -12.45
N THR A 163 -22.59 1.35 -11.26
CA THR A 163 -23.18 1.77 -9.98
C THR A 163 -22.24 2.63 -9.14
N SER A 164 -22.80 3.33 -8.17
CA SER A 164 -22.11 4.06 -7.11
C SER A 164 -22.57 3.60 -5.72
N THR A 165 -23.04 2.37 -5.61
CA THR A 165 -23.60 1.82 -4.37
C THR A 165 -22.87 0.57 -3.91
N ILE A 166 -22.65 0.49 -2.60
CA ILE A 166 -22.02 -0.62 -1.90
C ILE A 166 -23.01 -1.13 -0.87
N THR A 167 -23.15 -2.42 -0.71
CA THR A 167 -24.06 -3.02 0.27
C THR A 167 -23.32 -3.74 1.37
N ALA A 168 -23.86 -3.67 2.59
CA ALA A 168 -23.37 -4.40 3.74
C ALA A 168 -24.55 -4.82 4.64
N THR A 169 -24.39 -5.97 5.31
CA THR A 169 -25.41 -6.48 6.24
C THR A 169 -25.28 -5.79 7.60
N GLY A 170 -26.38 -5.17 8.06
CA GLY A 170 -26.47 -4.41 9.31
C GLY A 170 -26.90 -2.97 9.07
N ASP A 171 -27.26 -2.25 10.15
CA ASP A 171 -27.59 -0.82 10.10
C ASP A 171 -26.39 0.04 10.46
N PHE A 172 -25.81 0.70 9.47
CA PHE A 172 -24.62 1.53 9.61
C PHE A 172 -24.87 3.03 9.57
N ARG A 173 -26.12 3.49 9.68
CA ARG A 173 -26.45 4.92 9.63
C ARG A 173 -25.79 5.78 10.70
N ASN A 174 -25.46 5.18 11.87
CA ASN A 174 -24.77 5.85 12.98
C ASN A 174 -23.27 5.54 13.03
N SER A 175 -22.71 4.96 11.97
CA SER A 175 -21.32 4.59 11.90
C SER A 175 -20.43 5.71 11.35
N LYS A 176 -19.21 5.74 11.81
CA LYS A 176 -18.14 6.62 11.30
C LYS A 176 -17.14 5.79 10.55
N PHE A 177 -16.98 6.04 9.26
CA PHE A 177 -16.22 5.18 8.37
C PHE A 177 -15.45 5.94 7.28
N ILE A 178 -14.50 5.24 6.69
CA ILE A 178 -13.87 5.60 5.42
C ILE A 178 -14.24 4.54 4.40
N ILE A 179 -14.60 4.97 3.20
CA ILE A 179 -14.75 4.11 2.03
C ILE A 179 -13.59 4.42 1.08
N GLY A 180 -12.97 3.40 0.54
CA GLY A 180 -11.92 3.57 -0.46
C GLY A 180 -11.59 2.29 -1.21
N GLU A 181 -10.87 2.46 -2.32
CA GLU A 181 -10.39 1.38 -3.18
C GLU A 181 -9.06 0.86 -2.65
N PRO A 182 -8.94 -0.44 -2.32
CA PRO A 182 -7.66 -1.03 -1.96
C PRO A 182 -6.75 -1.13 -3.19
N TYR A 183 -5.46 -0.88 -3.00
CA TYR A 183 -4.43 -1.06 -4.01
C TYR A 183 -3.30 -1.95 -3.49
N GLU A 184 -2.51 -2.55 -4.37
CA GLU A 184 -1.31 -3.30 -3.98
C GLU A 184 -0.07 -2.40 -4.06
N MET A 185 0.55 -2.13 -2.91
CA MET A 185 1.92 -1.63 -2.86
C MET A 185 2.85 -2.79 -3.20
N HIS A 186 3.76 -2.60 -4.15
CA HIS A 186 4.74 -3.60 -4.57
C HIS A 186 6.13 -2.97 -4.65
N TYR A 187 7.07 -3.55 -3.92
CA TYR A 187 8.47 -3.18 -3.97
C TYR A 187 9.33 -4.41 -4.21
N ARG A 188 10.08 -4.42 -5.32
CA ARG A 188 11.05 -5.47 -5.64
C ARG A 188 12.44 -5.01 -5.28
N PHE A 189 13.13 -5.78 -4.45
CA PHE A 189 14.55 -5.53 -4.17
C PHE A 189 15.39 -5.77 -5.41
N SER A 190 16.37 -4.88 -5.64
CA SER A 190 17.38 -5.10 -6.67
C SER A 190 18.21 -6.34 -6.34
N GLN A 191 18.79 -6.97 -7.36
CA GLN A 191 19.66 -8.12 -7.19
C GLN A 191 20.83 -7.79 -6.25
N GLN A 192 21.02 -8.62 -5.22
CA GLN A 192 22.13 -8.47 -4.28
C GLN A 192 23.45 -8.85 -4.94
N ARG A 193 24.44 -7.99 -4.81
CA ARG A 193 25.78 -8.17 -5.40
C ARG A 193 26.84 -7.88 -4.37
N LEU A 194 27.97 -8.59 -4.47
CA LEU A 194 29.14 -8.29 -3.70
C LEU A 194 30.07 -7.39 -4.51
N THR A 195 30.44 -6.24 -3.94
CA THR A 195 31.37 -5.29 -4.56
C THR A 195 32.71 -5.30 -3.83
N ALA A 196 33.82 -5.25 -4.57
CA ALA A 196 35.14 -5.05 -4.01
C ALA A 196 35.33 -3.55 -3.74
N GLY A 197 35.14 -3.11 -2.51
CA GLY A 197 35.38 -1.74 -2.10
C GLY A 197 36.23 -1.67 -0.86
N SER A 198 37.28 -0.87 -0.89
CA SER A 198 38.05 -0.50 0.29
C SER A 198 37.99 1.03 0.40
N GLY A 199 37.55 1.54 1.56
CA GLY A 199 37.71 2.96 1.86
C GLY A 199 36.75 3.93 1.15
N GLY A 200 35.48 3.54 0.92
CA GLY A 200 34.43 4.47 0.44
C GLY A 200 34.40 4.71 -1.08
N GLN A 201 35.24 4.06 -1.86
CA GLN A 201 35.12 4.03 -3.31
C GLN A 201 34.33 2.79 -3.75
N ALA A 202 33.39 2.97 -4.67
CA ALA A 202 32.67 1.87 -5.29
C ALA A 202 33.63 1.01 -6.10
N GLY A 203 34.00 -0.15 -5.56
CA GLY A 203 34.80 -1.15 -6.28
C GLY A 203 33.98 -1.89 -7.31
N GLY A 204 34.66 -2.54 -8.27
CA GLY A 204 34.00 -3.38 -9.27
C GLY A 204 33.25 -4.56 -8.65
N GLU A 205 32.23 -5.06 -9.33
CA GLU A 205 31.49 -6.26 -8.95
C GLU A 205 32.35 -7.52 -9.05
N PHE A 206 32.23 -8.43 -8.07
CA PHE A 206 32.80 -9.75 -8.15
C PHE A 206 32.03 -10.65 -9.12
N LEU A 207 32.46 -10.71 -10.37
CA LEU A 207 31.82 -11.53 -11.40
C LEU A 207 32.20 -13.03 -11.33
N SER A 208 33.28 -13.40 -10.63
CA SER A 208 33.86 -14.76 -10.65
C SER A 208 33.36 -15.67 -9.53
N GLY A 209 32.28 -15.33 -8.83
CA GLY A 209 31.78 -16.09 -7.69
C GLY A 209 30.28 -16.37 -7.74
N ARG A 210 29.84 -17.10 -6.72
CA ARG A 210 28.41 -17.33 -6.46
C ARG A 210 28.06 -16.74 -5.11
N LEU A 211 27.07 -15.86 -5.06
CA LEU A 211 26.48 -15.36 -3.82
C LEU A 211 25.23 -16.19 -3.51
N GLN A 212 25.29 -16.98 -2.44
CA GLN A 212 24.19 -17.78 -1.93
C GLN A 212 23.53 -17.03 -0.78
N LEU A 213 22.30 -16.55 -0.98
CA LEU A 213 21.51 -15.92 0.06
C LEU A 213 20.92 -16.99 0.99
N HIS A 214 21.08 -16.80 2.29
CA HIS A 214 20.46 -17.64 3.31
C HIS A 214 19.21 -16.98 3.86
N HIS A 215 19.34 -15.77 4.39
CA HIS A 215 18.25 -15.03 4.96
C HIS A 215 18.26 -13.58 4.49
N PHE A 216 17.07 -12.99 4.47
CA PHE A 216 16.86 -11.58 4.23
C PHE A 216 16.19 -10.97 5.47
N TYR A 217 16.68 -9.84 5.94
CA TYR A 217 16.18 -9.14 7.12
C TYR A 217 15.64 -7.79 6.68
N ILE A 218 14.38 -7.54 6.94
CA ILE A 218 13.74 -6.28 6.62
C ILE A 218 13.48 -5.53 7.93
N LYS A 219 14.09 -4.35 8.07
CA LYS A 219 13.76 -3.43 9.14
C LYS A 219 12.54 -2.61 8.74
N PHE A 220 11.53 -2.60 9.59
CA PHE A 220 10.29 -1.87 9.39
C PHE A 220 9.95 -1.02 10.62
N GLU A 221 9.19 0.06 10.40
CA GLU A 221 8.76 1.00 11.43
C GLU A 221 7.27 1.32 11.23
N ASP A 222 6.51 1.43 12.34
CA ASP A 222 5.08 1.79 12.35
C ASP A 222 4.26 1.08 11.27
N THR A 223 4.41 -0.24 11.22
CA THR A 223 3.87 -1.08 10.15
C THR A 223 2.79 -2.01 10.68
N GLY A 224 1.65 -2.05 9.99
CA GLY A 224 0.53 -2.94 10.32
C GLY A 224 0.57 -4.28 9.60
N PHE A 225 0.97 -4.29 8.32
CA PHE A 225 0.99 -5.49 7.50
C PHE A 225 1.95 -5.35 6.31
N PHE A 226 2.60 -6.42 5.95
CA PHE A 226 3.18 -6.68 4.64
C PHE A 226 3.39 -8.19 4.43
N LYS A 227 3.53 -8.59 3.18
CA LYS A 227 3.97 -9.94 2.80
C LYS A 227 5.27 -9.87 2.02
N VAL A 228 6.13 -10.85 2.21
CA VAL A 228 7.36 -11.02 1.44
C VAL A 228 7.23 -12.26 0.58
N GLU A 229 7.33 -12.09 -0.72
CA GLU A 229 7.33 -13.17 -1.69
C GLU A 229 8.76 -13.43 -2.16
N VAL A 230 9.25 -14.64 -1.97
CA VAL A 230 10.55 -15.11 -2.44
C VAL A 230 10.32 -16.05 -3.60
N THR A 231 10.72 -15.64 -4.80
CA THR A 231 10.50 -16.39 -6.05
C THR A 231 11.85 -16.78 -6.67
N PRO A 232 12.34 -18.01 -6.41
CA PRO A 232 13.50 -18.55 -7.10
C PRO A 232 13.13 -18.99 -8.54
N ASP A 233 14.05 -18.87 -9.50
CA ASP A 233 13.81 -19.18 -10.93
C ASP A 233 13.29 -20.61 -11.19
N SER A 234 13.55 -21.58 -10.34
CA SER A 234 13.24 -23.00 -10.59
C SER A 234 12.40 -23.63 -9.47
N ARG A 235 11.78 -22.84 -8.63
CA ARG A 235 10.95 -23.30 -7.50
C ARG A 235 9.74 -22.41 -7.35
N ASP A 236 8.71 -22.91 -6.68
CA ASP A 236 7.51 -22.15 -6.36
C ASP A 236 7.85 -20.97 -5.45
N THR A 237 7.05 -19.91 -5.58
CA THR A 237 7.12 -18.74 -4.71
C THR A 237 6.75 -19.10 -3.28
N SER A 238 7.59 -18.75 -2.33
CA SER A 238 7.26 -18.82 -0.90
C SER A 238 6.80 -17.46 -0.40
N THR A 239 5.69 -17.43 0.35
CA THR A 239 5.11 -16.21 0.90
C THR A 239 5.24 -16.20 2.41
N HIS A 240 5.76 -15.10 2.96
CA HIS A 240 5.95 -14.88 4.39
C HIS A 240 5.17 -13.63 4.80
N ASN A 241 4.16 -13.78 5.65
CA ASN A 241 3.31 -12.67 6.09
C ASN A 241 3.79 -12.11 7.41
N PHE A 242 3.93 -10.79 7.48
CA PHE A 242 4.04 -10.04 8.72
C PHE A 242 2.69 -9.41 9.05
N THR A 243 2.27 -9.54 10.30
CA THR A 243 1.09 -8.87 10.86
C THR A 243 1.48 -8.20 12.17
N GLY A 244 1.09 -6.94 12.37
CA GLY A 244 1.36 -6.20 13.60
C GLY A 244 0.64 -6.74 14.85
N VAL A 245 -0.14 -7.83 14.73
CA VAL A 245 -0.84 -8.47 15.83
C VAL A 245 0.03 -9.57 16.43
N LEU A 246 0.66 -9.28 17.56
CA LEU A 246 1.35 -10.28 18.37
C LEU A 246 0.36 -10.87 19.40
N LEU A 247 0.04 -12.15 19.23
CA LEU A 247 -0.79 -12.89 20.20
C LEU A 247 -0.06 -12.98 21.55
N GLY A 248 -0.77 -12.62 22.63
CA GLY A 248 -0.27 -12.75 24.00
C GLY A 248 0.46 -11.52 24.56
N THR A 249 0.51 -10.41 23.87
CA THR A 249 0.98 -9.12 24.42
C THR A 249 -0.18 -8.30 24.97
N GLY A 250 0.02 -7.60 26.09
CA GLY A 250 -1.02 -6.76 26.72
C GLY A 250 -1.47 -5.56 25.88
N SER A 251 -0.74 -5.23 24.81
CA SER A 251 -1.05 -4.19 23.84
C SER A 251 -1.99 -4.66 22.72
N SER A 252 -2.18 -5.98 22.56
CA SER A 252 -3.01 -6.56 21.50
C SER A 252 -4.47 -6.64 21.93
N THR A 253 -5.26 -5.62 21.61
CA THR A 253 -6.71 -5.61 21.84
C THR A 253 -7.43 -6.08 20.59
N ILE A 254 -8.33 -7.06 20.72
CA ILE A 254 -9.14 -7.56 19.60
C ILE A 254 -9.94 -6.41 18.96
N GLY A 255 -9.79 -6.25 17.65
CA GLY A 255 -10.47 -5.23 16.84
C GLY A 255 -9.81 -3.85 16.88
N THR A 256 -8.54 -3.75 17.32
CA THR A 256 -7.71 -2.57 17.12
C THR A 256 -6.56 -2.91 16.17
N VAL A 257 -6.15 -1.91 15.40
CA VAL A 257 -4.96 -2.02 14.55
C VAL A 257 -3.74 -1.70 15.40
N ASN A 258 -2.82 -2.67 15.49
CA ASN A 258 -1.52 -2.47 16.13
C ASN A 258 -0.47 -2.21 15.06
N LEU A 259 0.34 -1.19 15.26
CA LEU A 259 1.53 -0.92 14.46
C LEU A 259 2.75 -1.36 15.27
N GLU A 260 3.66 -2.03 14.60
CA GLU A 260 4.89 -2.55 15.19
C GLU A 260 6.11 -2.03 14.44
N SER A 261 7.24 -2.02 15.14
CA SER A 261 8.55 -1.68 14.58
C SER A 261 9.55 -2.76 14.95
N GLY A 262 10.38 -3.18 14.00
CA GLY A 262 11.32 -4.26 14.28
C GLY A 262 12.01 -4.81 13.04
N PHE A 263 12.40 -6.08 13.12
CA PHE A 263 13.02 -6.82 12.03
C PHE A 263 12.19 -8.05 11.67
N PHE A 264 11.99 -8.25 10.38
CA PHE A 264 11.34 -9.44 9.85
C PHE A 264 12.36 -10.28 9.08
N LYS A 265 12.59 -11.51 9.56
CA LYS A 265 13.54 -12.45 8.97
C LYS A 265 12.83 -13.37 7.99
N VAL A 266 13.34 -13.44 6.76
CA VAL A 266 12.79 -14.26 5.68
C VAL A 266 13.86 -15.25 5.18
N PRO A 267 13.60 -16.55 5.15
CA PRO A 267 14.50 -17.52 4.54
C PRO A 267 14.44 -17.40 3.01
N VAL A 268 15.60 -17.32 2.35
CA VAL A 268 15.71 -17.22 0.90
C VAL A 268 16.26 -18.51 0.30
N MET A 269 17.36 -19.04 0.84
CA MET A 269 18.00 -20.29 0.46
C MET A 269 18.17 -20.45 -1.05
N SER A 270 18.61 -19.37 -1.73
CA SER A 270 18.76 -19.32 -3.18
C SER A 270 19.96 -18.47 -3.59
N ARG A 271 20.37 -18.60 -4.86
CA ARG A 271 21.42 -17.75 -5.43
C ARG A 271 20.85 -16.34 -5.66
N ALA A 272 21.65 -15.32 -5.37
CA ALA A 272 21.27 -13.92 -5.52
C ALA A 272 20.91 -13.53 -6.97
N ASP A 273 21.53 -14.20 -7.97
CA ASP A 273 21.26 -13.98 -9.40
C ASP A 273 20.05 -14.76 -9.94
N ARG A 274 19.36 -15.54 -9.09
CA ARG A 274 18.26 -16.44 -9.48
C ARG A 274 17.08 -16.39 -8.50
N VAL A 275 16.89 -15.27 -7.87
CA VAL A 275 15.77 -15.09 -6.95
C VAL A 275 15.27 -13.64 -6.99
N ASN A 276 13.97 -13.49 -7.04
CA ASN A 276 13.31 -12.21 -6.81
C ASN A 276 12.78 -12.18 -5.38
N ILE A 277 12.94 -11.05 -4.72
CA ILE A 277 12.42 -10.78 -3.37
C ILE A 277 11.50 -9.57 -3.48
N ASP A 278 10.22 -9.81 -3.29
CA ASP A 278 9.17 -8.81 -3.43
C ASP A 278 8.51 -8.55 -2.08
N VAL A 279 8.33 -7.29 -1.72
CA VAL A 279 7.50 -6.88 -0.58
C VAL A 279 6.21 -6.29 -1.13
N LYS A 280 5.08 -6.78 -0.64
CA LYS A 280 3.75 -6.36 -1.09
C LYS A 280 2.84 -6.09 0.09
N ASN A 281 1.94 -5.12 -0.09
CA ASN A 281 0.82 -4.88 0.81
C ASN A 281 -0.42 -4.54 -0.01
N ASN A 282 -1.46 -5.33 0.15
CA ASN A 282 -2.76 -5.13 -0.48
C ASN A 282 -3.85 -4.78 0.53
N THR A 283 -3.45 -4.34 1.72
CA THR A 283 -4.37 -3.91 2.79
C THR A 283 -4.35 -2.38 2.92
N PHE A 284 -5.32 -1.84 3.64
CA PHE A 284 -5.36 -0.41 3.97
C PHE A 284 -4.34 0.00 5.06
N LEU A 285 -3.60 -0.96 5.62
CA LEU A 285 -2.65 -0.72 6.70
C LEU A 285 -1.33 -0.14 6.17
N PRO A 286 -0.65 0.72 6.93
CA PRO A 286 0.62 1.29 6.53
C PRO A 286 1.73 0.25 6.51
N THR A 287 2.70 0.47 5.61
CA THR A 287 3.97 -0.27 5.54
C THR A 287 5.10 0.72 5.35
N THR A 288 6.01 0.77 6.30
CA THR A 288 7.21 1.61 6.24
C THR A 288 8.44 0.73 6.32
N LEU A 289 9.18 0.65 5.23
CA LEU A 289 10.44 -0.09 5.14
C LEU A 289 11.60 0.87 5.40
N ALA A 290 12.38 0.62 6.45
CA ALA A 290 13.50 1.49 6.83
C ALA A 290 14.81 1.05 6.18
N SER A 291 15.13 -0.25 6.22
CA SER A 291 16.33 -0.83 5.60
C SER A 291 16.14 -2.32 5.35
N ALA A 292 17.06 -2.90 4.58
CA ALA A 292 17.12 -4.34 4.42
C ALA A 292 18.58 -4.81 4.43
N GLU A 293 18.80 -5.96 5.04
CA GLU A 293 20.08 -6.64 5.12
C GLU A 293 19.95 -8.09 4.68
N TYR A 294 21.05 -8.73 4.27
CA TYR A 294 21.02 -10.13 3.91
C TYR A 294 22.20 -10.88 4.50
N GLU A 295 21.95 -12.12 4.85
CA GLU A 295 22.96 -13.11 5.24
C GLU A 295 23.24 -14.00 4.04
N ALA A 296 24.51 -14.08 3.63
CA ALA A 296 24.89 -14.82 2.44
C ALA A 296 26.26 -15.47 2.57
N MET A 297 26.47 -16.52 1.78
CA MET A 297 27.77 -17.16 1.62
C MET A 297 28.28 -16.92 0.19
N PHE A 298 29.53 -16.47 0.08
CA PHE A 298 30.17 -16.23 -1.20
C PHE A 298 31.15 -17.35 -1.51
N HIS A 299 30.97 -18.00 -2.67
CA HIS A 299 31.86 -19.05 -3.17
C HIS A 299 32.62 -18.56 -4.40
N MET A 300 33.91 -18.40 -4.27
CA MET A 300 34.78 -18.13 -5.41
C MET A 300 34.82 -19.34 -6.35
N ARG A 301 34.71 -19.11 -7.65
CA ARG A 301 35.00 -20.14 -8.64
C ARG A 301 36.54 -20.31 -8.72
N SER A 302 37.05 -21.50 -8.46
CA SER A 302 38.44 -21.81 -8.80
C SER A 302 38.59 -21.71 -10.32
N ARG A 303 39.51 -20.86 -10.78
CA ARG A 303 39.93 -20.89 -12.18
C ARG A 303 40.63 -22.24 -12.39
N ARG A 304 40.06 -23.13 -13.20
CA ARG A 304 40.85 -24.18 -13.83
C ARG A 304 41.72 -23.48 -14.85
N ILE A 305 43.04 -23.49 -14.59
CA ILE A 305 44.07 -23.12 -15.55
C ILE A 305 44.16 -24.25 -16.56
#